data_b6676fc9155499f8866587b4e1358dcb
#
_entry.id   b6676fc9155499f8866587b4e1358dcb
#
_cell.length_a   1.000
_cell.length_b   1.000
_cell.length_c   1.000
_cell.angle_alpha   90.00
_cell.angle_beta   90.00
_cell.angle_gamma   90.00
#
_symmetry.space_group_name_H-M   'P 1'
#
loop_
_entity.id
_entity.type
_entity.pdbx_description
1 polymer ?
#
loop_
_entity_poly.entity_id
_entity_poly.type
_entity_poly.pdbx_seq_one_letter_code
_entity_poly.pdbx_strand_id
1 'polypeptide(L)'
;VRFSAQIIPIYIRQDVSFVNLYLRFRYTLAQIRYSSRIQTLVISSVLIAIVISGIISFYSIKLQTEQSRKDQKFDYIAEIVQNLEDIASKDSSYTHLSSLYKTMSTLTNVMVTDFNLYDKNGKLFFTTQPSIYNHNLISSYINPNAYLEMNVLKKNETLMLEQIIDFEYETAYATIKDSNYKTIAYLGIPYF
;
A
#
# COMPACT_ATOMS: atom_id res chain seq x y z
N VAL A 1 -20.11 47.08 -24.19
CA VAL A 1 -20.51 47.22 -22.78
C VAL A 1 -21.94 46.71 -22.61
N ARG A 2 -22.20 45.40 -22.60
CA ARG A 2 -23.52 44.78 -22.33
C ARG A 2 -23.41 43.35 -21.82
N PHE A 3 -22.54 43.07 -20.83
CA PHE A 3 -22.39 41.72 -20.27
C PHE A 3 -22.56 41.60 -18.75
N SER A 4 -22.93 42.66 -18.05
CA SER A 4 -23.03 42.63 -16.57
C SER A 4 -24.43 42.52 -15.97
N ALA A 5 -25.49 42.49 -16.79
CA ALA A 5 -26.87 42.52 -16.27
C ALA A 5 -27.55 41.14 -16.13
N GLN A 6 -26.95 40.03 -16.62
CA GLN A 6 -27.60 38.73 -16.57
C GLN A 6 -27.09 37.77 -15.46
N ILE A 7 -25.96 38.05 -14.85
CA ILE A 7 -25.36 37.18 -13.83
C ILE A 7 -25.98 37.41 -12.44
N ILE A 8 -26.32 38.65 -12.12
CA ILE A 8 -26.90 39.03 -10.82
C ILE A 8 -28.27 38.35 -10.53
N PRO A 9 -29.22 38.23 -11.47
CA PRO A 9 -30.50 37.58 -11.17
C PRO A 9 -30.42 36.06 -10.99
N ILE A 10 -29.39 35.39 -11.50
CA ILE A 10 -29.20 33.95 -11.35
C ILE A 10 -28.71 33.63 -9.93
N TYR A 11 -27.76 34.37 -9.38
CA TYR A 11 -27.28 34.20 -8.01
C TYR A 11 -28.35 34.49 -6.96
N ILE A 12 -29.10 35.57 -7.11
CA ILE A 12 -30.22 35.91 -6.21
C ILE A 12 -31.33 34.87 -6.29
N ARG A 13 -31.55 34.26 -7.46
CA ARG A 13 -32.56 33.20 -7.64
C ARG A 13 -32.18 31.91 -6.96
N GLN A 14 -30.90 31.58 -6.90
CA GLN A 14 -30.40 30.37 -6.17
C GLN A 14 -30.52 30.56 -4.65
N ASP A 15 -30.12 31.71 -4.11
CA ASP A 15 -30.23 32.01 -2.68
C ASP A 15 -31.68 32.04 -2.20
N VAL A 16 -32.57 32.62 -2.98
CA VAL A 16 -34.04 32.64 -2.67
C VAL A 16 -34.59 31.21 -2.72
N SER A 17 -34.11 30.32 -3.58
CA SER A 17 -34.53 28.92 -3.64
C SER A 17 -34.13 28.15 -2.38
N PHE A 18 -32.88 28.32 -1.90
CA PHE A 18 -32.39 27.70 -0.67
C PHE A 18 -33.11 28.25 0.58
N VAL A 19 -33.31 29.55 0.66
CA VAL A 19 -34.08 30.18 1.76
C VAL A 19 -35.52 29.72 1.78
N ASN A 20 -36.20 29.62 0.61
CA ASN A 20 -37.52 29.08 0.51
C ASN A 20 -37.59 27.60 0.88
N LEU A 21 -36.62 26.79 0.50
CA LEU A 21 -36.54 25.37 0.88
C LEU A 21 -36.36 25.24 2.40
N TYR A 22 -35.46 26.04 2.99
CA TYR A 22 -35.21 26.06 4.43
C TYR A 22 -36.45 26.55 5.21
N LEU A 23 -37.12 27.61 4.75
CA LEU A 23 -38.37 28.08 5.37
C LEU A 23 -39.51 27.09 5.24
N ARG A 24 -39.69 26.45 4.07
CA ARG A 24 -40.68 25.38 3.90
C ARG A 24 -40.40 24.19 4.84
N PHE A 25 -39.15 23.79 4.98
CA PHE A 25 -38.75 22.74 5.90
C PHE A 25 -39.02 23.11 7.37
N ARG A 26 -38.80 24.35 7.75
CA ARG A 26 -39.09 24.88 9.07
C ARG A 26 -40.59 24.98 9.37
N TYR A 27 -41.40 25.39 8.38
CA TYR A 27 -42.85 25.45 8.51
C TYR A 27 -43.51 24.04 8.60
N THR A 28 -43.04 23.08 7.84
CA THR A 28 -43.52 21.68 7.92
C THR A 28 -43.20 21.07 9.29
N LEU A 29 -42.03 21.31 9.85
CA LEU A 29 -41.69 20.86 11.20
C LEU A 29 -42.52 21.52 12.31
N ALA A 30 -42.96 22.76 12.11
CA ALA A 30 -43.78 23.48 13.09
C ALA A 30 -45.23 22.99 13.18
N GLN A 31 -45.81 22.43 12.12
CA GLN A 31 -47.17 21.94 12.06
C GLN A 31 -47.36 20.48 12.54
N ILE A 32 -46.30 19.76 12.78
CA ILE A 32 -46.35 18.36 13.23
C ILE A 32 -46.79 18.29 14.70
N ARG A 33 -47.90 17.56 15.00
CA ARG A 33 -48.38 17.29 16.36
C ARG A 33 -47.27 16.71 17.24
N TYR A 34 -47.28 17.02 18.54
CA TYR A 34 -46.23 16.66 19.51
C TYR A 34 -45.82 15.18 19.44
N SER A 35 -46.74 14.26 19.27
CA SER A 35 -46.50 12.81 19.10
C SER A 35 -45.70 12.51 17.83
N SER A 36 -45.97 13.20 16.73
CA SER A 36 -45.26 13.01 15.48
C SER A 36 -43.83 13.60 15.51
N ARG A 37 -43.57 14.64 16.33
CA ARG A 37 -42.23 15.21 16.52
C ARG A 37 -41.30 14.24 17.21
N ILE A 38 -41.77 13.51 18.21
CA ILE A 38 -41.00 12.48 18.91
C ILE A 38 -40.62 11.36 17.95
N GLN A 39 -41.55 10.87 17.15
CA GLN A 39 -41.30 9.83 16.15
C GLN A 39 -40.27 10.28 15.10
N THR A 40 -40.39 11.51 14.61
CA THR A 40 -39.41 12.06 13.64
C THR A 40 -38.02 12.17 14.24
N LEU A 41 -37.91 12.61 15.51
CA LEU A 41 -36.63 12.69 16.20
C LEU A 41 -35.98 11.30 16.40
N VAL A 42 -36.77 10.30 16.78
CA VAL A 42 -36.27 8.93 16.95
C VAL A 42 -35.83 8.36 15.61
N ILE A 43 -36.65 8.48 14.55
CA ILE A 43 -36.26 7.99 13.22
C ILE A 43 -35.00 8.69 12.71
N SER A 44 -34.92 10.02 12.86
CA SER A 44 -33.72 10.75 12.40
C SER A 44 -32.46 10.37 13.20
N SER A 45 -32.56 10.14 14.51
CA SER A 45 -31.44 9.70 15.32
C SER A 45 -30.94 8.30 14.91
N VAL A 46 -31.85 7.39 14.62
CA VAL A 46 -31.50 6.04 14.12
C VAL A 46 -30.83 6.11 12.76
N LEU A 47 -31.37 6.92 11.84
CA LEU A 47 -30.75 7.11 10.53
C LEU A 47 -29.33 7.70 10.63
N ILE A 48 -29.15 8.71 11.48
CA ILE A 48 -27.81 9.29 11.72
C ILE A 48 -26.87 8.24 12.30
N ALA A 49 -27.31 7.44 13.27
CA ALA A 49 -26.50 6.38 13.86
C ALA A 49 -26.09 5.33 12.80
N ILE A 50 -26.98 4.94 11.90
CA ILE A 50 -26.67 4.00 10.80
C ILE A 50 -25.62 4.59 9.87
N VAL A 51 -25.76 5.86 9.48
CA VAL A 51 -24.79 6.54 8.61
C VAL A 51 -23.43 6.62 9.27
N ILE A 52 -23.36 7.05 10.53
CA ILE A 52 -22.10 7.13 11.28
C ILE A 52 -21.47 5.73 11.41
N SER A 53 -22.25 4.72 11.78
CA SER A 53 -21.76 3.33 11.87
C SER A 53 -21.25 2.83 10.51
N GLY A 54 -21.91 3.13 9.42
CA GLY A 54 -21.48 2.78 8.07
C GLY A 54 -20.13 3.42 7.70
N ILE A 55 -19.97 4.70 8.01
CA ILE A 55 -18.71 5.42 7.77
C ILE A 55 -17.56 4.80 8.59
N ILE A 56 -17.77 4.57 9.88
CA ILE A 56 -16.76 3.97 10.76
C ILE A 56 -16.38 2.56 10.26
N SER A 57 -17.37 1.74 9.91
CA SER A 57 -17.13 0.39 9.36
C SER A 57 -16.33 0.44 8.07
N PHE A 58 -16.66 1.34 7.15
CA PHE A 58 -15.93 1.51 5.89
C PHE A 58 -14.45 1.84 6.12
N TYR A 59 -14.17 2.82 6.98
CA TYR A 59 -12.78 3.18 7.31
C TYR A 59 -12.04 2.05 8.03
N SER A 60 -12.69 1.35 8.95
CA SER A 60 -12.10 0.22 9.66
C SER A 60 -11.73 -0.93 8.71
N ILE A 61 -12.63 -1.28 7.77
CA ILE A 61 -12.38 -2.33 6.77
C ILE A 61 -11.23 -1.92 5.86
N LYS A 62 -11.19 -0.66 5.41
CA LYS A 62 -10.12 -0.17 4.55
C LYS A 62 -8.75 -0.28 5.23
N LEU A 63 -8.63 0.20 6.47
CA LEU A 63 -7.38 0.11 7.25
C LEU A 63 -6.95 -1.33 7.50
N GLN A 64 -7.90 -2.20 7.86
CA GLN A 64 -7.63 -3.61 8.10
C GLN A 64 -7.17 -4.33 6.81
N THR A 65 -7.78 -4.01 5.66
CA THR A 65 -7.40 -4.59 4.38
C THR A 65 -5.98 -4.18 3.97
N GLU A 66 -5.61 -2.90 4.15
CA GLU A 66 -4.27 -2.41 3.86
C GLU A 66 -3.22 -3.08 4.76
N GLN A 67 -3.51 -3.22 6.05
CA GLN A 67 -2.62 -3.91 6.99
C GLN A 67 -2.47 -5.39 6.61
N SER A 68 -3.58 -6.09 6.37
CA SER A 68 -3.56 -7.51 6.00
C SER A 68 -2.79 -7.77 4.70
N ARG A 69 -2.86 -6.86 3.72
CA ARG A 69 -2.06 -6.96 2.50
C ARG A 69 -0.55 -6.84 2.78
N LYS A 70 -0.15 -5.93 3.67
CA LYS A 70 1.26 -5.78 4.07
C LYS A 70 1.75 -7.02 4.80
N ASP A 71 0.98 -7.52 5.75
CA ASP A 71 1.32 -8.72 6.52
C ASP A 71 1.48 -9.94 5.59
N GLN A 72 0.57 -10.14 4.63
CA GLN A 72 0.69 -11.20 3.62
C GLN A 72 1.97 -11.10 2.78
N LYS A 73 2.38 -9.87 2.39
CA LYS A 73 3.61 -9.66 1.64
C LYS A 73 4.84 -9.99 2.48
N PHE A 74 4.83 -9.63 3.76
CA PHE A 74 5.92 -9.95 4.68
C PHE A 74 5.98 -11.45 4.99
N ASP A 75 4.86 -12.10 5.25
CA ASP A 75 4.80 -13.55 5.45
C ASP A 75 5.38 -14.31 4.24
N TYR A 76 5.02 -13.88 3.03
CA TYR A 76 5.51 -14.51 1.81
C TYR A 76 7.02 -14.32 1.61
N ILE A 77 7.55 -13.10 1.82
CA ILE A 77 8.99 -12.86 1.69
C ILE A 77 9.77 -13.59 2.78
N ALA A 78 9.24 -13.66 4.02
CA ALA A 78 9.85 -14.37 5.12
C ALA A 78 9.98 -15.88 4.85
N GLU A 79 8.96 -16.50 4.27
CA GLU A 79 9.00 -17.90 3.85
C GLU A 79 10.12 -18.17 2.83
N ILE A 80 10.25 -17.29 1.83
CA ILE A 80 11.31 -17.40 0.83
C ILE A 80 12.68 -17.22 1.48
N VAL A 81 12.84 -16.22 2.34
CA VAL A 81 14.10 -15.95 3.05
C VAL A 81 14.51 -17.14 3.88
N GLN A 82 13.60 -17.73 4.65
CA GLN A 82 13.88 -18.91 5.47
C GLN A 82 14.40 -20.10 4.63
N ASN A 83 13.77 -20.35 3.49
CA ASN A 83 14.24 -21.39 2.56
C ASN A 83 15.65 -21.09 2.03
N LEU A 84 15.98 -19.82 1.76
CA LEU A 84 17.29 -19.42 1.28
C LEU A 84 18.36 -19.49 2.36
N GLU A 85 18.04 -19.11 3.58
CA GLU A 85 18.94 -19.20 4.73
C GLU A 85 19.26 -20.66 5.06
N ASP A 86 18.27 -21.55 4.99
CA ASP A 86 18.45 -22.99 5.18
C ASP A 86 19.42 -23.60 4.14
N ILE A 87 19.32 -23.15 2.89
CA ILE A 87 20.21 -23.60 1.82
C ILE A 87 21.62 -23.01 2.00
N ALA A 88 21.70 -21.73 2.32
CA ALA A 88 22.98 -21.06 2.57
C ALA A 88 23.72 -21.66 3.78
N SER A 89 23.02 -22.17 4.77
CA SER A 89 23.60 -22.82 5.95
C SER A 89 24.18 -24.20 5.69
N LYS A 90 23.63 -24.94 4.69
CA LYS A 90 24.03 -26.31 4.36
C LYS A 90 25.27 -26.39 3.47
N ASP A 91 25.60 -25.33 2.76
CA ASP A 91 26.68 -25.32 1.76
C ASP A 91 27.88 -24.52 2.24
N SER A 92 28.69 -25.15 3.09
CA SER A 92 29.93 -24.55 3.64
C SER A 92 31.08 -24.44 2.63
N SER A 93 30.92 -24.93 1.39
CA SER A 93 32.01 -25.07 0.40
C SER A 93 32.07 -24.00 -0.67
N TYR A 94 31.04 -23.17 -0.83
CA TYR A 94 30.98 -22.11 -1.83
C TYR A 94 30.78 -20.73 -1.16
N THR A 95 31.25 -19.68 -1.84
CA THR A 95 30.88 -18.33 -1.42
C THR A 95 29.35 -18.25 -1.39
N HIS A 96 28.75 -17.83 -0.28
CA HIS A 96 27.31 -17.77 -0.04
C HIS A 96 26.49 -17.23 -1.24
N LEU A 97 27.08 -16.29 -2.01
CA LEU A 97 26.45 -15.71 -3.20
C LEU A 97 26.31 -16.71 -4.36
N SER A 98 27.26 -17.62 -4.57
CA SER A 98 27.17 -18.62 -5.66
C SER A 98 26.17 -19.71 -5.38
N SER A 99 26.01 -20.11 -4.12
CA SER A 99 24.95 -21.06 -3.73
C SER A 99 23.56 -20.43 -3.85
N LEU A 100 23.38 -19.19 -3.42
CA LEU A 100 22.15 -18.43 -3.61
C LEU A 100 21.80 -18.29 -5.08
N TYR A 101 22.75 -17.92 -5.95
CA TYR A 101 22.53 -17.82 -7.40
C TYR A 101 22.02 -19.13 -8.00
N LYS A 102 22.69 -20.25 -7.70
CA LYS A 102 22.33 -21.57 -8.19
C LYS A 102 20.92 -21.99 -7.74
N THR A 103 20.61 -21.75 -6.47
CA THR A 103 19.29 -22.06 -5.92
C THR A 103 18.21 -21.20 -6.57
N MET A 104 18.45 -19.91 -6.71
CA MET A 104 17.49 -19.00 -7.32
C MET A 104 17.27 -19.30 -8.79
N SER A 105 18.30 -19.65 -9.54
CA SER A 105 18.13 -20.07 -10.94
C SER A 105 17.27 -21.34 -11.09
N THR A 106 17.25 -22.19 -10.07
CA THR A 106 16.38 -23.38 -10.04
C THR A 106 14.95 -23.02 -9.61
N LEU A 107 14.82 -22.13 -8.64
CA LEU A 107 13.53 -21.66 -8.11
C LEU A 107 12.77 -20.79 -9.12
N THR A 108 13.44 -20.07 -10.01
CA THR A 108 12.82 -19.24 -11.07
C THR A 108 11.81 -20.03 -11.91
N ASN A 109 12.02 -21.34 -12.08
CA ASN A 109 11.11 -22.21 -12.83
C ASN A 109 9.87 -22.63 -12.05
N VAL A 110 9.85 -22.42 -10.73
CA VAL A 110 8.80 -22.88 -9.81
C VAL A 110 8.03 -21.68 -9.21
N MET A 111 8.70 -20.56 -9.03
CA MET A 111 8.09 -19.36 -8.46
C MET A 111 7.32 -18.57 -9.53
N VAL A 112 6.11 -18.18 -9.19
CA VAL A 112 5.21 -17.37 -10.06
C VAL A 112 5.51 -15.87 -9.93
N THR A 113 6.36 -15.48 -9.00
CA THR A 113 6.62 -14.08 -8.62
C THR A 113 8.02 -13.65 -9.03
N ASP A 114 8.14 -12.44 -9.55
CA ASP A 114 9.42 -11.83 -9.84
C ASP A 114 10.19 -11.50 -8.57
N PHE A 115 11.53 -11.63 -8.62
CA PHE A 115 12.39 -11.29 -7.50
C PHE A 115 13.78 -10.84 -7.95
N ASN A 116 14.42 -10.09 -7.07
CA ASN A 116 15.75 -9.53 -7.24
C ASN A 116 16.62 -9.89 -6.04
N LEU A 117 17.87 -10.26 -6.28
CA LEU A 117 18.87 -10.44 -5.23
C LEU A 117 19.97 -9.41 -5.33
N TYR A 118 20.31 -8.83 -4.21
CA TYR A 118 21.35 -7.85 -4.06
C TYR A 118 22.43 -8.37 -3.10
N ASP A 119 23.68 -8.07 -3.38
CA ASP A 119 24.78 -8.40 -2.49
C ASP A 119 24.73 -7.55 -1.19
N LYS A 120 25.64 -7.82 -0.26
CA LYS A 120 25.75 -7.06 1.00
C LYS A 120 25.96 -5.55 0.83
N ASN A 121 26.43 -5.11 -0.33
CA ASN A 121 26.64 -3.70 -0.67
C ASN A 121 25.42 -3.10 -1.39
N GLY A 122 24.36 -3.87 -1.57
CA GLY A 122 23.15 -3.45 -2.26
C GLY A 122 23.22 -3.51 -3.77
N LYS A 123 24.26 -4.13 -4.37
CA LYS A 123 24.37 -4.28 -5.82
C LYS A 123 23.62 -5.53 -6.30
N LEU A 124 22.80 -5.38 -7.34
CA LEU A 124 22.07 -6.46 -7.98
C LEU A 124 23.05 -7.50 -8.54
N PHE A 125 22.85 -8.77 -8.20
CA PHE A 125 23.59 -9.89 -8.78
C PHE A 125 22.70 -10.96 -9.43
N PHE A 126 21.38 -10.97 -9.13
CA PHE A 126 20.41 -11.84 -9.77
C PHE A 126 19.06 -11.13 -9.90
N THR A 127 18.37 -11.36 -11.02
CA THR A 127 16.99 -10.90 -11.27
C THR A 127 16.25 -11.84 -12.20
N THR A 128 14.94 -11.99 -12.00
CA THR A 128 14.04 -12.69 -12.94
C THR A 128 13.67 -11.82 -14.13
N GLN A 129 13.90 -10.50 -14.05
CA GLN A 129 13.56 -9.50 -15.08
C GLN A 129 14.80 -8.77 -15.63
N PRO A 130 15.76 -9.48 -16.27
CA PRO A 130 17.00 -8.87 -16.72
C PRO A 130 16.81 -7.75 -17.74
N SER A 131 15.74 -7.79 -18.52
CA SER A 131 15.46 -6.77 -19.54
C SER A 131 15.26 -5.38 -18.94
N ILE A 132 14.63 -5.27 -17.76
CA ILE A 132 14.38 -4.00 -17.08
C ILE A 132 15.71 -3.33 -16.66
N TYR A 133 16.65 -4.13 -16.15
CA TYR A 133 17.96 -3.66 -15.69
C TYR A 133 18.94 -3.42 -16.84
N ASN A 134 18.91 -4.26 -17.87
CA ASN A 134 19.79 -4.13 -19.06
C ASN A 134 19.47 -2.86 -19.87
N HIS A 135 18.21 -2.40 -19.85
CA HIS A 135 17.82 -1.14 -20.50
C HIS A 135 17.92 0.08 -19.55
N ASN A 136 18.51 -0.09 -18.36
CA ASN A 136 18.66 0.97 -17.36
C ASN A 136 17.33 1.66 -16.96
N LEU A 137 16.22 0.93 -17.00
CA LEU A 137 14.92 1.45 -16.57
C LEU A 137 14.82 1.58 -15.04
N ILE A 138 15.57 0.71 -14.34
CA ILE A 138 15.71 0.74 -12.87
C ILE A 138 17.20 0.68 -12.52
N SER A 139 17.56 1.23 -11.37
CA SER A 139 18.90 1.15 -10.80
C SER A 139 19.32 -0.30 -10.52
N SER A 140 20.57 -0.64 -10.84
CA SER A 140 21.18 -1.92 -10.43
C SER A 140 21.56 -1.95 -8.95
N TYR A 141 21.09 -1.01 -8.15
CA TYR A 141 21.27 -1.00 -6.71
C TYR A 141 19.90 -1.03 -6.03
N ILE A 142 19.87 -1.67 -4.87
CA ILE A 142 18.70 -1.70 -3.98
C ILE A 142 18.23 -0.28 -3.67
N ASN A 143 16.95 -0.12 -3.40
CA ASN A 143 16.39 1.16 -2.96
C ASN A 143 17.19 1.71 -1.76
N PRO A 144 17.71 2.95 -1.83
CA PRO A 144 18.56 3.52 -0.77
C PRO A 144 17.87 3.55 0.60
N ASN A 145 16.57 3.80 0.65
CA ASN A 145 15.80 3.82 1.90
C ASN A 145 15.64 2.40 2.47
N ALA A 146 15.38 1.40 1.61
CA ALA A 146 15.36 0.00 2.01
C ALA A 146 16.73 -0.44 2.58
N TYR A 147 17.80 -0.09 1.89
CA TYR A 147 19.16 -0.38 2.37
C TYR A 147 19.46 0.26 3.73
N LEU A 148 19.08 1.53 3.90
CA LEU A 148 19.26 2.24 5.16
C LEU A 148 18.46 1.57 6.29
N GLU A 149 17.19 1.23 6.05
CA GLU A 149 16.37 0.57 7.06
C GLU A 149 16.92 -0.80 7.47
N MET A 150 17.34 -1.60 6.52
CA MET A 150 17.83 -2.95 6.80
C MET A 150 19.27 -2.97 7.33
N ASN A 151 20.17 -2.12 6.78
CA ASN A 151 21.57 -2.13 7.16
C ASN A 151 21.86 -1.29 8.42
N VAL A 152 21.26 -0.10 8.53
CA VAL A 152 21.49 0.83 9.65
C VAL A 152 20.50 0.61 10.78
N LEU A 153 19.19 0.59 10.47
CA LEU A 153 18.14 0.42 11.48
C LEU A 153 17.89 -1.06 11.85
N LYS A 154 18.63 -2.00 11.19
CA LYS A 154 18.58 -3.44 11.48
C LYS A 154 17.19 -4.07 11.37
N LYS A 155 16.34 -3.53 10.53
CA LYS A 155 15.07 -4.18 10.20
C LYS A 155 15.35 -5.43 9.36
N ASN A 156 14.61 -6.50 9.61
CA ASN A 156 14.73 -7.73 8.83
C ASN A 156 14.03 -7.60 7.48
N GLU A 157 12.97 -6.80 7.42
CA GLU A 157 12.13 -6.60 6.24
C GLU A 157 11.60 -5.17 6.18
N THR A 158 11.28 -4.70 4.98
CA THR A 158 10.68 -3.39 4.75
C THR A 158 9.91 -3.38 3.42
N LEU A 159 8.94 -2.48 3.30
CA LEU A 159 8.14 -2.27 2.08
C LEU A 159 8.40 -0.86 1.57
N MET A 160 8.78 -0.75 0.29
CA MET A 160 9.07 0.52 -0.36
C MET A 160 8.16 0.73 -1.56
N LEU A 161 7.68 1.95 -1.72
CA LEU A 161 7.05 2.40 -2.95
C LEU A 161 8.16 2.77 -3.94
N GLU A 162 8.10 2.21 -5.13
CA GLU A 162 9.06 2.41 -6.21
C GLU A 162 8.36 2.86 -7.47
N GLN A 163 9.13 3.38 -8.42
CA GLN A 163 8.59 3.92 -9.66
C GLN A 163 9.45 3.49 -10.85
N ILE A 164 8.78 3.04 -11.92
CA ILE A 164 9.38 2.83 -13.23
C ILE A 164 8.68 3.79 -14.19
N ILE A 165 9.39 4.84 -14.66
CA ILE A 165 8.81 5.88 -15.52
C ILE A 165 7.61 6.53 -14.80
N ASP A 166 6.37 6.24 -15.22
CA ASP A 166 5.13 6.76 -14.63
C ASP A 166 4.34 5.71 -13.84
N PHE A 167 4.90 4.50 -13.67
CA PHE A 167 4.24 3.40 -13.00
C PHE A 167 4.78 3.20 -11.59
N GLU A 168 3.93 3.36 -10.58
CA GLU A 168 4.25 3.11 -9.17
C GLU A 168 3.93 1.66 -8.80
N TYR A 169 4.82 1.02 -8.04
CA TYR A 169 4.65 -0.33 -7.51
C TYR A 169 5.33 -0.45 -6.15
N GLU A 170 4.94 -1.45 -5.38
CA GLU A 170 5.53 -1.72 -4.09
C GLU A 170 6.56 -2.85 -4.20
N THR A 171 7.72 -2.70 -3.53
CA THR A 171 8.71 -3.78 -3.40
C THR A 171 8.88 -4.12 -1.93
N ALA A 172 8.66 -5.39 -1.58
CA ALA A 172 9.04 -5.91 -0.28
C ALA A 172 10.51 -6.32 -0.31
N TYR A 173 11.27 -5.85 0.66
CA TYR A 173 12.67 -6.20 0.85
C TYR A 173 12.89 -6.97 2.12
N ALA A 174 13.80 -7.94 2.11
CA ALA A 174 14.22 -8.67 3.30
C ALA A 174 15.71 -8.96 3.30
N THR A 175 16.28 -9.10 4.49
CA THR A 175 17.68 -9.50 4.68
C THR A 175 17.80 -11.02 4.66
N ILE A 176 18.82 -11.53 3.97
CA ILE A 176 19.24 -12.94 4.02
C ILE A 176 20.50 -13.01 4.90
N LYS A 177 20.49 -13.87 5.90
CA LYS A 177 21.57 -14.00 6.89
C LYS A 177 22.23 -15.37 6.82
N ASP A 178 23.48 -15.41 7.24
CA ASP A 178 24.17 -16.69 7.47
C ASP A 178 23.85 -17.28 8.86
N SER A 179 24.41 -18.46 9.14
CA SER A 179 24.27 -19.14 10.44
C SER A 179 24.81 -18.33 11.64
N ASN A 180 25.58 -17.28 11.39
CA ASN A 180 26.09 -16.36 12.41
C ASN A 180 25.25 -15.07 12.52
N TYR A 181 24.05 -15.04 11.92
CA TYR A 181 23.15 -13.88 11.86
C TYR A 181 23.74 -12.65 11.15
N LYS A 182 24.77 -12.85 10.33
CA LYS A 182 25.37 -11.80 9.51
C LYS A 182 24.65 -11.70 8.16
N THR A 183 24.25 -10.51 7.77
CA THR A 183 23.61 -10.26 6.46
C THR A 183 24.61 -10.58 5.34
N ILE A 184 24.22 -11.48 4.44
CA ILE A 184 24.99 -11.91 3.27
C ILE A 184 24.43 -11.37 1.96
N ALA A 185 23.12 -11.13 1.90
CA ALA A 185 22.41 -10.62 0.73
C ALA A 185 21.07 -9.95 1.14
N TYR A 186 20.43 -9.32 0.18
CA TYR A 186 19.06 -8.81 0.30
C TYR A 186 18.20 -9.39 -0.82
N LEU A 187 16.96 -9.73 -0.47
CA LEU A 187 15.93 -10.15 -1.41
C LEU A 187 14.97 -8.98 -1.62
N GLY A 188 14.56 -8.73 -2.86
CA GLY A 188 13.50 -7.78 -3.22
C GLY A 188 12.44 -8.47 -4.08
N ILE A 189 11.17 -8.35 -3.71
CA ILE A 189 10.02 -8.90 -4.43
C ILE A 189 9.13 -7.74 -4.85
N PRO A 190 9.11 -7.37 -6.15
CA PRO A 190 8.22 -6.34 -6.66
C PRO A 190 6.78 -6.86 -6.78
N TYR A 191 5.81 -6.03 -6.44
CA TYR A 191 4.37 -6.25 -6.58
C TYR A 191 3.79 -5.21 -7.52
N PHE A 192 3.53 -5.61 -8.76
CA PHE A 192 2.96 -4.77 -9.81
C PHE A 192 1.43 -4.72 -9.78
#